data_00d1204062254294ce9ddf4f59d41697
#
_entry.id   00d1204062254294ce9ddf4f59d41697
#
_cell.length_a   1.000
_cell.length_b   1.000
_cell.length_c   1.000
_cell.angle_alpha   90.00
_cell.angle_beta   90.00
_cell.angle_gamma   90.00
#
_symmetry.space_group_name_H-M   'P 1'
#
loop_
_entity.id
_entity.type
_entity.pdbx_description
1 polymer ?
#
loop_
_entity_poly.entity_id
_entity_poly.type
_entity_poly.pdbx_seq_one_letter_code
_entity_poly.pdbx_strand_id
1 'polypeptide(L)'
;MCCQKVVRPARKRQYVEHLRLNYDVSFSRACRAMLLQRSSYSYKSIKKSQTPLRFRIKELAAARLRYGYRRIYILLRQEGWKVNHKRVYRLYCEEGLHLRLKRPKRRISAAHRANRPEATRINESWSMDFVSDNLFNGRRIRSLTVVDNFSRECLGIWVDQSIRGEDVVKFIKRISCNRGVPERVFLDNGPEFIGQALDKWAYENKVTLDFSRPGKPTDNAFIESFNGSFRDECLNLHWFLSLQDAKEKIESWRDEYNTFRPHSSLDDLTPREFAKRWQIRRVIIAD
;
A
#
# COMPACT_ATOMS: atom_id res chain seq x y z
N MET A 1 29.66 23.60 -30.48
CA MET A 1 29.11 24.46 -29.40
C MET A 1 29.11 23.68 -28.09
N CYS A 2 30.07 24.02 -27.20
CA CYS A 2 30.21 23.34 -25.92
C CYS A 2 29.06 23.76 -25.02
N CYS A 3 28.23 22.82 -24.60
CA CYS A 3 27.16 23.03 -23.64
C CYS A 3 27.79 23.40 -22.29
N GLN A 4 27.91 24.68 -21.96
CA GLN A 4 28.37 25.12 -20.66
C GLN A 4 27.37 24.68 -19.60
N LYS A 5 27.71 23.60 -18.85
CA LYS A 5 26.91 23.17 -17.71
C LYS A 5 26.82 24.34 -16.73
N VAL A 6 25.62 24.90 -16.56
CA VAL A 6 25.38 25.98 -15.61
C VAL A 6 25.76 25.52 -14.21
N VAL A 7 26.88 26.02 -13.71
CA VAL A 7 27.38 25.66 -12.37
C VAL A 7 26.52 26.37 -11.32
N ARG A 8 25.93 25.62 -10.39
CA ARG A 8 25.09 26.16 -9.31
C ARG A 8 25.84 27.15 -8.43
N PRO A 9 25.17 28.19 -7.87
CA PRO A 9 25.81 29.19 -7.02
C PRO A 9 26.64 28.62 -5.86
N ALA A 10 26.19 27.51 -5.25
CA ALA A 10 26.94 26.82 -4.18
C ALA A 10 28.32 26.36 -4.65
N ARG A 11 28.41 25.77 -5.83
CA ARG A 11 29.69 25.33 -6.42
C ARG A 11 30.56 26.49 -6.85
N LYS A 12 29.96 27.58 -7.36
CA LYS A 12 30.70 28.81 -7.68
C LYS A 12 31.36 29.42 -6.44
N ARG A 13 30.72 29.38 -5.27
CA ARG A 13 31.31 29.82 -3.99
C ARG A 13 32.57 29.02 -3.66
N GLN A 14 32.56 27.71 -3.81
CA GLN A 14 33.73 26.86 -3.58
C GLN A 14 34.91 27.25 -4.50
N TYR A 15 34.60 27.54 -5.78
CA TYR A 15 35.62 27.98 -6.71
C TYR A 15 36.16 29.39 -6.39
N VAL A 16 35.32 30.29 -5.90
CA VAL A 16 35.76 31.59 -5.42
C VAL A 16 36.72 31.45 -4.26
N GLU A 17 36.44 30.57 -3.27
CA GLU A 17 37.35 30.28 -2.17
C GLU A 17 38.67 29.66 -2.65
N HIS A 18 38.59 28.70 -3.56
CA HIS A 18 39.77 28.07 -4.15
C HIS A 18 40.68 29.09 -4.84
N LEU A 19 40.13 30.03 -5.62
CA LEU A 19 40.87 31.08 -6.29
C LEU A 19 41.55 32.03 -5.28
N ARG A 20 40.89 32.34 -4.18
CA ARG A 20 41.43 33.20 -3.13
C ARG A 20 42.60 32.54 -2.40
N LEU A 21 42.43 31.25 -2.02
CA LEU A 21 43.39 30.52 -1.21
C LEU A 21 44.66 30.10 -1.98
N ASN A 22 44.48 29.72 -3.26
CA ASN A 22 45.61 29.13 -4.02
C ASN A 22 46.30 30.15 -4.96
N TYR A 23 45.63 31.24 -5.31
CA TYR A 23 46.17 32.21 -6.28
C TYR A 23 46.22 33.66 -5.76
N ASP A 24 45.94 33.84 -4.47
CA ASP A 24 45.92 35.16 -3.78
C ASP A 24 45.13 36.24 -4.54
N VAL A 25 44.06 35.85 -5.20
CA VAL A 25 43.19 36.72 -5.98
C VAL A 25 42.23 37.48 -5.06
N SER A 26 42.09 38.79 -5.25
CA SER A 26 41.14 39.55 -4.46
C SER A 26 39.69 39.02 -4.63
N PHE A 27 38.91 39.08 -3.56
CA PHE A 27 37.53 38.60 -3.52
C PHE A 27 36.66 39.08 -4.68
N SER A 28 36.77 40.38 -4.98
CA SER A 28 36.01 41.00 -6.08
C SER A 28 36.37 40.44 -7.45
N ARG A 29 37.68 40.18 -7.67
CA ARG A 29 38.20 39.59 -8.90
C ARG A 29 37.81 38.11 -9.04
N ALA A 30 37.88 37.35 -7.97
CA ALA A 30 37.48 35.96 -7.94
C ALA A 30 35.97 35.80 -8.20
N CYS A 31 35.10 36.64 -7.60
CA CYS A 31 33.67 36.66 -7.87
C CYS A 31 33.38 37.02 -9.34
N ARG A 32 34.08 37.98 -9.90
CA ARG A 32 33.91 38.38 -11.30
C ARG A 32 34.33 37.27 -12.26
N ALA A 33 35.45 36.59 -12.00
CA ALA A 33 35.94 35.47 -12.79
C ALA A 33 34.93 34.31 -12.82
N MET A 34 34.26 34.08 -11.71
CA MET A 34 33.24 33.01 -11.58
C MET A 34 31.83 33.45 -11.98
N LEU A 35 31.66 34.71 -12.48
CA LEU A 35 30.34 35.28 -12.80
C LEU A 35 29.35 35.08 -11.61
N LEU A 36 29.80 35.39 -10.40
CA LEU A 36 29.01 35.30 -9.17
C LEU A 36 28.92 36.68 -8.53
N GLN A 37 27.71 37.18 -8.33
CA GLN A 37 27.50 38.43 -7.61
C GLN A 37 27.95 38.29 -6.14
N ARG A 38 28.59 39.30 -5.55
CA ARG A 38 29.04 39.32 -4.17
C ARG A 38 27.91 39.09 -3.18
N SER A 39 26.72 39.65 -3.43
CA SER A 39 25.51 39.38 -2.62
C SER A 39 25.10 37.93 -2.65
N SER A 40 25.20 37.26 -3.81
CA SER A 40 24.90 35.82 -3.94
C SER A 40 25.95 34.97 -3.23
N TYR A 41 27.19 35.41 -3.15
CA TYR A 41 28.23 34.72 -2.38
C TYR A 41 27.92 34.79 -0.87
N SER A 42 27.63 35.99 -0.36
CA SER A 42 27.35 36.21 1.08
C SER A 42 25.98 35.75 1.52
N TYR A 43 25.10 35.40 0.59
CA TYR A 43 23.72 34.99 0.91
C TYR A 43 23.73 33.73 1.77
N LYS A 44 23.18 33.83 2.99
CA LYS A 44 22.86 32.69 3.86
C LYS A 44 21.37 32.39 3.76
N SER A 45 21.02 31.13 3.50
CA SER A 45 19.63 30.74 3.42
C SER A 45 18.94 30.92 4.76
N ILE A 46 17.86 31.70 4.79
CA ILE A 46 16.96 31.87 5.96
C ILE A 46 15.90 30.76 6.02
N LYS A 47 15.95 29.80 5.10
CA LYS A 47 14.99 28.72 5.03
C LYS A 47 15.10 27.82 6.26
N LYS A 48 13.96 27.61 6.94
CA LYS A 48 13.88 26.69 8.09
C LYS A 48 14.45 25.32 7.74
N SER A 49 15.21 24.73 8.67
CA SER A 49 15.75 23.39 8.51
C SER A 49 14.65 22.37 8.18
N GLN A 50 14.93 21.48 7.25
CA GLN A 50 14.02 20.38 6.88
C GLN A 50 14.45 19.06 7.55
N THR A 51 15.46 19.09 8.40
CA THR A 51 16.01 17.92 9.06
C THR A 51 14.97 17.10 9.85
N PRO A 52 14.10 17.70 10.68
CA PRO A 52 13.09 16.93 11.41
C PRO A 52 12.11 16.20 10.47
N LEU A 53 11.66 16.88 9.41
CA LEU A 53 10.78 16.25 8.42
C LEU A 53 11.48 15.13 7.64
N ARG A 54 12.74 15.32 7.25
CA ARG A 54 13.54 14.28 6.58
C ARG A 54 13.72 13.06 7.48
N PHE A 55 14.05 13.28 8.75
CA PHE A 55 14.20 12.21 9.71
C PHE A 55 12.89 11.41 9.83
N ARG A 56 11.75 12.10 10.02
CA ARG A 56 10.46 11.42 10.14
C ARG A 56 10.07 10.65 8.88
N ILE A 57 10.34 11.19 7.67
CA ILE A 57 10.14 10.47 6.41
C ILE A 57 10.96 9.18 6.37
N LYS A 58 12.23 9.21 6.82
CA LYS A 58 13.10 8.02 6.88
C LYS A 58 12.57 6.97 7.85
N GLU A 59 12.16 7.38 9.05
CA GLU A 59 11.59 6.48 10.05
C GLU A 59 10.34 5.76 9.50
N LEU A 60 9.39 6.52 8.94
CA LEU A 60 8.18 5.93 8.34
C LEU A 60 8.51 5.00 7.16
N ALA A 61 9.47 5.36 6.33
CA ALA A 61 9.90 4.53 5.22
C ALA A 61 10.64 3.26 5.67
N ALA A 62 11.42 3.32 6.74
CA ALA A 62 12.10 2.18 7.34
C ALA A 62 11.12 1.22 8.02
N ALA A 63 10.14 1.74 8.74
CA ALA A 63 9.09 0.94 9.36
C ALA A 63 8.14 0.30 8.33
N ARG A 64 7.98 0.90 7.15
CA ARG A 64 7.03 0.50 6.10
C ARG A 64 7.72 0.46 4.73
N LEU A 65 8.53 -0.56 4.50
CA LEU A 65 9.41 -0.68 3.32
C LEU A 65 8.68 -0.59 1.97
N ARG A 66 7.39 -0.93 1.92
CA ARG A 66 6.57 -0.92 0.70
C ARG A 66 5.64 0.30 0.58
N TYR A 67 5.76 1.27 1.51
CA TYR A 67 4.97 2.49 1.42
C TYR A 67 5.67 3.51 0.52
N GLY A 68 4.99 3.90 -0.57
CA GLY A 68 5.43 5.02 -1.40
C GLY A 68 5.15 6.37 -0.73
N TYR A 69 5.73 7.44 -1.29
CA TYR A 69 5.62 8.81 -0.75
C TYR A 69 4.18 9.28 -0.46
N ARG A 70 3.17 8.80 -1.22
CA ARG A 70 1.76 9.19 -0.99
C ARG A 70 1.26 8.69 0.35
N ARG A 71 1.47 7.42 0.68
CA ARG A 71 1.10 6.87 1.99
C ARG A 71 1.89 7.52 3.12
N ILE A 72 3.20 7.73 2.95
CA ILE A 72 4.03 8.46 3.92
C ILE A 72 3.49 9.88 4.12
N TYR A 73 3.07 10.57 3.06
CA TYR A 73 2.44 11.89 3.16
C TYR A 73 1.15 11.86 4.00
N ILE A 74 0.29 10.84 3.79
CA ILE A 74 -0.95 10.68 4.56
C ILE A 74 -0.63 10.47 6.04
N LEU A 75 0.31 9.58 6.38
CA LEU A 75 0.74 9.34 7.74
C LEU A 75 1.28 10.61 8.40
N LEU A 76 2.12 11.37 7.71
CA LEU A 76 2.59 12.66 8.21
C LEU A 76 1.45 13.64 8.46
N ARG A 77 0.41 13.65 7.62
CA ARG A 77 -0.77 14.49 7.83
C ARG A 77 -1.56 14.07 9.07
N GLN A 78 -1.70 12.76 9.30
CA GLN A 78 -2.34 12.21 10.50
C GLN A 78 -1.56 12.56 11.78
N GLU A 79 -0.22 12.61 11.70
CA GLU A 79 0.66 13.08 12.77
C GLU A 79 0.64 14.61 12.96
N GLY A 80 -0.17 15.36 12.21
CA GLY A 80 -0.30 16.81 12.32
C GLY A 80 0.72 17.64 11.52
N TRP A 81 1.56 17.03 10.69
CA TRP A 81 2.50 17.78 9.85
C TRP A 81 1.76 18.56 8.75
N LYS A 82 1.83 19.89 8.80
CA LYS A 82 1.28 20.78 7.75
C LYS A 82 2.27 20.90 6.58
N VAL A 83 2.34 19.88 5.75
CA VAL A 83 3.28 19.79 4.62
C VAL A 83 2.55 19.54 3.30
N ASN A 84 3.15 19.97 2.19
CA ASN A 84 2.63 19.70 0.85
C ASN A 84 3.20 18.36 0.34
N HIS A 85 2.37 17.54 -0.34
CA HIS A 85 2.79 16.27 -0.92
C HIS A 85 3.98 16.39 -1.90
N LYS A 86 4.07 17.49 -2.67
CA LYS A 86 5.20 17.77 -3.57
C LYS A 86 6.51 17.93 -2.79
N ARG A 87 6.45 18.52 -1.58
CA ARG A 87 7.62 18.66 -0.71
C ARG A 87 8.04 17.30 -0.15
N VAL A 88 7.09 16.48 0.30
CA VAL A 88 7.36 15.12 0.78
C VAL A 88 7.97 14.28 -0.34
N TYR A 89 7.40 14.30 -1.55
CA TYR A 89 7.93 13.59 -2.71
C TYR A 89 9.38 13.96 -3.01
N ARG A 90 9.70 15.28 -3.05
CA ARG A 90 11.08 15.72 -3.29
C ARG A 90 12.05 15.19 -2.23
N LEU A 91 11.70 15.31 -0.93
CA LEU A 91 12.55 14.83 0.16
C LEU A 91 12.69 13.32 0.11
N TYR A 92 11.61 12.60 -0.15
CA TYR A 92 11.60 11.14 -0.32
C TYR A 92 12.56 10.68 -1.43
N CYS A 93 12.58 11.38 -2.57
CA CYS A 93 13.52 11.09 -3.66
C CYS A 93 14.97 11.50 -3.32
N GLU A 94 15.17 12.65 -2.65
CA GLU A 94 16.50 13.10 -2.21
C GLU A 94 17.16 12.11 -1.25
N GLU A 95 16.37 11.41 -0.42
CA GLU A 95 16.84 10.37 0.50
C GLU A 95 16.97 8.97 -0.15
N GLY A 96 16.71 8.86 -1.45
CA GLY A 96 16.85 7.59 -2.19
C GLY A 96 15.79 6.53 -1.86
N LEU A 97 14.67 6.91 -1.23
CA LEU A 97 13.66 6.00 -0.73
C LEU A 97 12.67 5.50 -1.81
N HIS A 98 12.81 5.94 -3.06
CA HIS A 98 11.86 5.61 -4.11
C HIS A 98 11.83 4.11 -4.43
N LEU A 99 10.62 3.56 -4.46
CA LEU A 99 10.40 2.17 -4.82
C LEU A 99 10.67 1.95 -6.31
N ARG A 100 11.43 0.90 -6.63
CA ARG A 100 11.61 0.47 -8.03
C ARG A 100 10.33 -0.24 -8.48
N LEU A 101 9.47 0.48 -9.18
CA LEU A 101 8.26 -0.09 -9.78
C LEU A 101 8.61 -0.59 -11.19
N LYS A 102 8.19 -1.82 -11.51
CA LYS A 102 8.19 -2.27 -12.91
C LYS A 102 7.26 -1.36 -13.71
N ARG A 103 7.77 -0.77 -14.80
CA ARG A 103 6.90 0.01 -15.71
C ARG A 103 5.83 -0.93 -16.26
N PRO A 104 4.54 -0.60 -16.14
CA PRO A 104 3.50 -1.41 -16.74
C PRO A 104 3.73 -1.47 -18.24
N LYS A 105 3.77 -2.69 -18.82
CA LYS A 105 3.71 -2.84 -20.27
C LYS A 105 2.39 -2.22 -20.74
N ARG A 106 2.40 -1.42 -21.81
CA ARG A 106 1.16 -0.92 -22.42
C ARG A 106 0.26 -2.12 -22.71
N ARG A 107 -0.84 -2.23 -21.99
CA ARG A 107 -1.87 -3.22 -22.28
C ARG A 107 -2.87 -2.57 -23.23
N ILE A 108 -3.14 -3.25 -24.35
CA ILE A 108 -4.28 -2.91 -25.19
C ILE A 108 -5.51 -3.11 -24.30
N SER A 109 -6.25 -2.03 -24.08
CA SER A 109 -7.50 -2.09 -23.31
C SER A 109 -8.48 -2.99 -24.05
N ALA A 110 -8.89 -4.09 -23.42
CA ALA A 110 -9.99 -4.89 -23.97
C ALA A 110 -11.28 -4.06 -23.85
N ALA A 111 -11.90 -3.77 -24.99
CA ALA A 111 -13.09 -2.92 -25.10
C ALA A 111 -14.35 -3.47 -24.38
N HIS A 112 -14.32 -4.71 -23.89
CA HIS A 112 -15.46 -5.39 -23.28
C HIS A 112 -15.13 -5.88 -21.87
N ARG A 113 -14.94 -4.96 -20.93
CA ARG A 113 -15.08 -5.31 -19.51
C ARG A 113 -16.56 -5.32 -19.19
N ALA A 114 -17.13 -6.49 -18.89
CA ALA A 114 -18.44 -6.54 -18.27
C ALA A 114 -18.35 -5.74 -16.95
N ASN A 115 -19.12 -4.67 -16.85
CA ASN A 115 -19.19 -3.90 -15.61
C ASN A 115 -19.82 -4.81 -14.54
N ARG A 116 -19.00 -5.31 -13.61
CA ARG A 116 -19.54 -5.89 -12.40
C ARG A 116 -20.10 -4.76 -11.55
N PRO A 117 -21.29 -4.94 -10.95
CA PRO A 117 -21.83 -3.94 -10.04
C PRO A 117 -20.84 -3.72 -8.89
N GLU A 118 -20.47 -2.46 -8.67
CA GLU A 118 -19.65 -2.11 -7.50
C GLU A 118 -20.52 -2.27 -6.25
N ALA A 119 -19.93 -2.86 -5.20
CA ALA A 119 -20.62 -2.98 -3.92
C ALA A 119 -20.90 -1.58 -3.36
N THR A 120 -22.11 -1.36 -2.89
CA THR A 120 -22.62 -0.07 -2.39
C THR A 120 -22.72 -0.03 -0.85
N ARG A 121 -22.63 -1.18 -0.21
CA ARG A 121 -22.78 -1.35 1.24
C ARG A 121 -21.87 -2.44 1.80
N ILE A 122 -21.64 -2.37 3.10
CA ILE A 122 -20.91 -3.40 3.84
C ILE A 122 -21.68 -4.71 3.79
N ASN A 123 -20.98 -5.82 3.63
CA ASN A 123 -21.50 -7.19 3.49
C ASN A 123 -22.39 -7.42 2.26
N GLU A 124 -22.41 -6.53 1.28
CA GLU A 124 -23.06 -6.79 0.00
C GLU A 124 -22.32 -7.87 -0.79
N SER A 125 -21.00 -7.76 -0.83
CA SER A 125 -20.19 -8.79 -1.48
C SER A 125 -18.82 -8.97 -0.82
N TRP A 126 -18.43 -10.23 -0.67
CA TRP A 126 -17.08 -10.61 -0.25
C TRP A 126 -16.33 -11.22 -1.42
N SER A 127 -15.00 -11.14 -1.36
CA SER A 127 -14.12 -11.87 -2.27
C SER A 127 -13.21 -12.79 -1.46
N MET A 128 -12.99 -14.00 -1.97
CA MET A 128 -12.12 -14.99 -1.35
C MET A 128 -11.12 -15.53 -2.36
N ASP A 129 -9.92 -15.84 -1.88
CA ASP A 129 -8.86 -16.43 -2.70
C ASP A 129 -7.80 -17.09 -1.83
N PHE A 130 -6.99 -17.95 -2.46
CA PHE A 130 -5.87 -18.63 -1.83
C PHE A 130 -4.54 -18.02 -2.22
N VAL A 131 -3.69 -17.78 -1.22
CA VAL A 131 -2.30 -17.38 -1.41
C VAL A 131 -1.40 -18.45 -0.81
N SER A 132 -0.42 -18.92 -1.57
CA SER A 132 0.56 -19.91 -1.11
C SER A 132 1.90 -19.26 -0.81
N ASP A 133 2.58 -19.78 0.22
CA ASP A 133 3.95 -19.44 0.58
C ASP A 133 4.63 -20.66 1.22
N ASN A 134 5.88 -20.53 1.68
CA ASN A 134 6.63 -21.61 2.31
C ASN A 134 7.17 -21.17 3.68
N LEU A 135 7.21 -22.09 4.61
CA LEU A 135 7.96 -21.96 5.85
C LEU A 135 9.47 -22.02 5.57
N PHE A 136 10.27 -21.57 6.52
CA PHE A 136 11.74 -21.60 6.44
C PHE A 136 12.29 -23.03 6.18
N ASN A 137 11.61 -24.05 6.67
CA ASN A 137 11.97 -25.45 6.46
C ASN A 137 11.48 -26.03 5.12
N GLY A 138 10.97 -25.20 4.20
CA GLY A 138 10.48 -25.58 2.87
C GLY A 138 9.06 -26.14 2.84
N ARG A 139 8.40 -26.35 3.98
CA ARG A 139 7.01 -26.82 4.00
C ARG A 139 6.08 -25.74 3.48
N ARG A 140 5.20 -26.13 2.56
CA ARG A 140 4.20 -25.22 1.98
C ARG A 140 3.14 -24.84 2.99
N ILE A 141 2.74 -23.57 2.99
CA ILE A 141 1.58 -23.05 3.68
C ILE A 141 0.61 -22.42 2.68
N ARG A 142 -0.65 -22.44 3.01
CA ARG A 142 -1.72 -21.78 2.27
C ARG A 142 -2.45 -20.82 3.18
N SER A 143 -2.83 -19.66 2.63
CA SER A 143 -3.61 -18.65 3.33
C SER A 143 -4.89 -18.43 2.56
N LEU A 144 -6.04 -18.70 3.18
CA LEU A 144 -7.35 -18.33 2.67
C LEU A 144 -7.64 -16.89 3.11
N THR A 145 -7.79 -15.98 2.17
CA THR A 145 -8.07 -14.57 2.40
C THR A 145 -9.53 -14.25 2.11
N VAL A 146 -10.16 -13.43 2.97
CA VAL A 146 -11.56 -12.98 2.82
C VAL A 146 -11.61 -11.47 3.00
N VAL A 147 -12.14 -10.76 2.00
CA VAL A 147 -12.18 -9.29 1.97
C VAL A 147 -13.59 -8.81 1.63
N ASP A 148 -14.07 -7.81 2.35
CA ASP A 148 -15.28 -7.07 1.99
C ASP A 148 -14.99 -6.11 0.84
N ASN A 149 -15.75 -6.23 -0.25
CA ASN A 149 -15.48 -5.47 -1.48
C ASN A 149 -15.84 -4.00 -1.37
N PHE A 150 -16.74 -3.62 -0.47
CA PHE A 150 -17.11 -2.24 -0.25
C PHE A 150 -16.10 -1.51 0.66
N SER A 151 -15.91 -2.01 1.87
CA SER A 151 -15.03 -1.39 2.88
C SER A 151 -13.55 -1.68 2.68
N ARG A 152 -13.19 -2.62 1.79
CA ARG A 152 -11.82 -3.15 1.61
C ARG A 152 -11.26 -3.81 2.87
N GLU A 153 -12.07 -4.04 3.88
CA GLU A 153 -11.67 -4.65 5.13
C GLU A 153 -11.32 -6.13 4.93
N CYS A 154 -10.16 -6.54 5.40
CA CYS A 154 -9.80 -7.95 5.46
C CYS A 154 -10.52 -8.58 6.64
N LEU A 155 -11.56 -9.37 6.36
CA LEU A 155 -12.42 -10.00 7.37
C LEU A 155 -11.71 -11.13 8.09
N GLY A 156 -10.76 -11.77 7.42
CA GLY A 156 -9.92 -12.81 8.02
C GLY A 156 -8.91 -13.40 7.04
N ILE A 157 -7.87 -13.98 7.62
CA ILE A 157 -6.88 -14.80 6.90
C ILE A 157 -6.72 -16.09 7.68
N TRP A 158 -7.03 -17.23 7.06
CA TRP A 158 -6.75 -18.55 7.65
C TRP A 158 -5.49 -19.12 7.06
N VAL A 159 -4.54 -19.47 7.91
CA VAL A 159 -3.25 -20.01 7.49
C VAL A 159 -3.13 -21.45 7.97
N ASP A 160 -2.88 -22.36 7.05
CA ASP A 160 -2.58 -23.77 7.36
C ASP A 160 -1.73 -24.42 6.25
N GLN A 161 -1.24 -25.63 6.50
CA GLN A 161 -0.52 -26.42 5.48
C GLN A 161 -1.50 -27.04 4.46
N SER A 162 -2.69 -27.42 4.92
CA SER A 162 -3.77 -27.94 4.09
C SER A 162 -5.09 -27.33 4.53
N ILE A 163 -5.86 -26.78 3.57
CA ILE A 163 -7.19 -26.22 3.81
C ILE A 163 -8.14 -26.91 2.84
N ARG A 164 -9.12 -27.62 3.38
CA ARG A 164 -10.14 -28.36 2.62
C ARG A 164 -11.43 -27.53 2.52
N GLY A 165 -12.35 -27.89 1.64
CA GLY A 165 -13.63 -27.20 1.49
C GLY A 165 -14.43 -27.07 2.79
N GLU A 166 -14.42 -28.11 3.65
CA GLU A 166 -15.07 -28.05 4.97
C GLU A 166 -14.45 -26.97 5.88
N ASP A 167 -13.12 -26.78 5.79
CA ASP A 167 -12.42 -25.79 6.59
C ASP A 167 -12.74 -24.38 6.10
N VAL A 168 -12.91 -24.21 4.79
CA VAL A 168 -13.43 -22.97 4.19
C VAL A 168 -14.79 -22.62 4.79
N VAL A 169 -15.71 -23.58 4.85
CA VAL A 169 -17.05 -23.38 5.44
C VAL A 169 -16.98 -23.03 6.92
N LYS A 170 -16.14 -23.72 7.72
CA LYS A 170 -15.95 -23.39 9.13
C LYS A 170 -15.44 -21.95 9.29
N PHE A 171 -14.51 -21.54 8.42
CA PHE A 171 -13.96 -20.20 8.46
C PHE A 171 -14.98 -19.12 8.12
N ILE A 172 -15.74 -19.32 7.05
CA ILE A 172 -16.80 -18.37 6.65
C ILE A 172 -17.86 -18.28 7.75
N LYS A 173 -18.32 -19.39 8.31
CA LYS A 173 -19.28 -19.40 9.42
C LYS A 173 -18.76 -18.55 10.60
N ARG A 174 -17.49 -18.71 10.98
CA ARG A 174 -16.88 -17.92 12.05
C ARG A 174 -16.89 -16.42 11.74
N ILE A 175 -16.58 -16.02 10.51
CA ILE A 175 -16.62 -14.61 10.08
C ILE A 175 -18.08 -14.12 10.11
N SER A 176 -19.02 -14.91 9.57
CA SER A 176 -20.43 -14.54 9.47
C SER A 176 -21.11 -14.37 10.84
N CYS A 177 -20.70 -15.13 11.85
CA CYS A 177 -21.21 -14.97 13.23
C CYS A 177 -20.90 -13.55 13.79
N ASN A 178 -19.75 -12.98 13.44
CA ASN A 178 -19.32 -11.68 13.99
C ASN A 178 -19.72 -10.49 13.08
N ARG A 179 -19.79 -10.72 11.77
CA ARG A 179 -19.92 -9.66 10.77
C ARG A 179 -21.28 -9.62 10.10
N GLY A 180 -22.04 -10.71 10.15
CA GLY A 180 -23.20 -10.97 9.33
C GLY A 180 -22.85 -11.71 8.05
N VAL A 181 -23.87 -12.20 7.35
CA VAL A 181 -23.74 -13.00 6.12
C VAL A 181 -23.71 -12.05 4.93
N PRO A 182 -22.84 -12.29 3.92
CA PRO A 182 -22.82 -11.51 2.69
C PRO A 182 -23.99 -11.93 1.77
N GLU A 183 -24.36 -11.05 0.85
CA GLU A 183 -25.34 -11.41 -0.20
C GLU A 183 -24.68 -12.21 -1.33
N ARG A 184 -23.40 -11.94 -1.59
CA ARG A 184 -22.63 -12.56 -2.66
C ARG A 184 -21.18 -12.81 -2.24
N VAL A 185 -20.62 -13.91 -2.73
CA VAL A 185 -19.20 -14.22 -2.56
C VAL A 185 -18.57 -14.48 -3.93
N PHE A 186 -17.52 -13.71 -4.25
CA PHE A 186 -16.72 -13.90 -5.44
C PHE A 186 -15.59 -14.88 -5.17
N LEU A 187 -15.41 -15.86 -6.04
CA LEU A 187 -14.50 -17.01 -5.88
C LEU A 187 -13.74 -17.25 -7.19
N ASP A 188 -12.59 -17.90 -7.09
CA ASP A 188 -11.98 -18.59 -8.23
C ASP A 188 -12.56 -20.02 -8.39
N ASN A 189 -12.14 -20.71 -9.46
CA ASN A 189 -12.55 -22.10 -9.71
C ASN A 189 -11.64 -23.12 -9.00
N GLY A 190 -11.14 -22.79 -7.83
CA GLY A 190 -10.32 -23.70 -7.02
C GLY A 190 -11.14 -24.92 -6.55
N PRO A 191 -10.53 -26.13 -6.49
CA PRO A 191 -11.24 -27.33 -6.07
C PRO A 191 -11.79 -27.25 -4.64
N GLU A 192 -11.23 -26.41 -3.81
CA GLU A 192 -11.64 -26.16 -2.42
C GLU A 192 -12.94 -25.34 -2.34
N PHE A 193 -13.26 -24.58 -3.38
CA PHE A 193 -14.49 -23.80 -3.50
C PHE A 193 -15.59 -24.54 -4.27
N ILE A 194 -15.18 -25.48 -5.13
CA ILE A 194 -16.12 -26.31 -5.89
C ILE A 194 -16.45 -27.56 -5.05
N GLY A 195 -17.38 -27.43 -4.10
CA GLY A 195 -17.72 -28.53 -3.22
C GLY A 195 -19.07 -28.40 -2.55
N GLN A 196 -19.74 -29.54 -2.35
CA GLN A 196 -21.07 -29.60 -1.74
C GLN A 196 -21.18 -28.87 -0.39
N ALA A 197 -20.09 -28.80 0.37
CA ALA A 197 -20.08 -28.14 1.68
C ALA A 197 -20.31 -26.63 1.57
N LEU A 198 -19.65 -25.97 0.60
CA LEU A 198 -19.79 -24.54 0.39
C LEU A 198 -21.14 -24.21 -0.27
N ASP A 199 -21.58 -25.01 -1.25
CA ASP A 199 -22.87 -24.88 -1.90
C ASP A 199 -24.02 -25.01 -0.89
N LYS A 200 -23.94 -26.01 0.02
CA LYS A 200 -24.93 -26.19 1.08
C LYS A 200 -24.98 -24.98 2.02
N TRP A 201 -23.81 -24.47 2.45
CA TRP A 201 -23.76 -23.28 3.31
C TRP A 201 -24.35 -22.05 2.60
N ALA A 202 -24.04 -21.85 1.32
CA ALA A 202 -24.55 -20.75 0.53
C ALA A 202 -26.08 -20.83 0.38
N TYR A 203 -26.61 -22.02 0.09
CA TYR A 203 -28.04 -22.25 0.00
C TYR A 203 -28.76 -21.97 1.32
N GLU A 204 -28.26 -22.51 2.43
CA GLU A 204 -28.82 -22.31 3.78
C GLU A 204 -28.86 -20.83 4.18
N ASN A 205 -27.88 -20.03 3.76
CA ASN A 205 -27.75 -18.62 4.11
C ASN A 205 -28.22 -17.67 3.01
N LYS A 206 -28.77 -18.15 1.91
CA LYS A 206 -29.22 -17.36 0.74
C LYS A 206 -28.10 -16.51 0.13
N VAL A 207 -26.89 -17.02 0.09
CA VAL A 207 -25.71 -16.38 -0.47
C VAL A 207 -25.53 -16.81 -1.92
N THR A 208 -25.28 -15.86 -2.81
CA THR A 208 -24.94 -16.16 -4.20
C THR A 208 -23.42 -16.39 -4.33
N LEU A 209 -23.02 -17.58 -4.79
CA LEU A 209 -21.63 -17.85 -5.16
C LEU A 209 -21.39 -17.42 -6.61
N ASP A 210 -20.42 -16.54 -6.83
CA ASP A 210 -20.10 -15.99 -8.16
C ASP A 210 -18.66 -16.43 -8.53
N PHE A 211 -18.57 -17.47 -9.34
CA PHE A 211 -17.28 -18.00 -9.79
C PHE A 211 -16.69 -17.18 -10.93
N SER A 212 -15.40 -16.92 -10.88
CA SER A 212 -14.67 -16.21 -11.92
C SER A 212 -14.67 -17.01 -13.21
N ARG A 213 -14.91 -16.34 -14.35
CA ARG A 213 -14.88 -17.00 -15.66
C ARG A 213 -13.48 -17.51 -15.98
N PRO A 214 -13.32 -18.71 -16.56
CA PRO A 214 -12.03 -19.23 -16.95
C PRO A 214 -11.24 -18.24 -17.83
N GLY A 215 -9.97 -18.00 -17.50
CA GLY A 215 -9.09 -17.12 -18.27
C GLY A 215 -9.36 -15.60 -18.10
N LYS A 216 -10.23 -15.17 -17.19
CA LYS A 216 -10.50 -13.76 -16.92
C LYS A 216 -10.16 -13.37 -15.47
N PRO A 217 -8.89 -13.16 -15.16
CA PRO A 217 -8.43 -12.80 -13.80
C PRO A 217 -9.06 -11.50 -13.30
N THR A 218 -9.44 -10.58 -14.20
CA THR A 218 -10.09 -9.31 -13.84
C THR A 218 -11.41 -9.47 -13.13
N ASP A 219 -12.01 -10.68 -13.15
CA ASP A 219 -13.28 -10.94 -12.50
C ASP A 219 -13.17 -10.92 -10.96
N ASN A 220 -11.98 -11.05 -10.39
CA ASN A 220 -11.75 -10.96 -8.94
C ASN A 220 -10.66 -9.91 -8.57
N ALA A 221 -10.68 -8.75 -9.25
CA ALA A 221 -9.64 -7.73 -9.14
C ALA A 221 -9.43 -7.18 -7.72
N PHE A 222 -10.45 -7.20 -6.86
CA PHE A 222 -10.34 -6.69 -5.49
C PHE A 222 -9.46 -7.60 -4.62
N ILE A 223 -9.70 -8.90 -4.66
CA ILE A 223 -8.88 -9.84 -3.91
C ILE A 223 -7.48 -9.97 -4.50
N GLU A 224 -7.33 -9.87 -5.83
CA GLU A 224 -6.00 -9.85 -6.46
C GLU A 224 -5.17 -8.65 -5.97
N SER A 225 -5.78 -7.47 -5.90
CA SER A 225 -5.13 -6.26 -5.38
C SER A 225 -4.77 -6.40 -3.90
N PHE A 226 -5.66 -7.00 -3.10
CA PHE A 226 -5.40 -7.31 -1.70
C PHE A 226 -4.25 -8.31 -1.57
N ASN A 227 -4.30 -9.44 -2.27
CA ASN A 227 -3.28 -10.48 -2.25
C ASN A 227 -1.92 -9.97 -2.73
N GLY A 228 -1.90 -9.04 -3.71
CA GLY A 228 -0.69 -8.32 -4.11
C GLY A 228 -0.09 -7.52 -2.96
N SER A 229 -0.92 -6.81 -2.19
CA SER A 229 -0.48 -6.08 -0.99
C SER A 229 -0.04 -7.02 0.13
N PHE A 230 -0.78 -8.10 0.37
CA PHE A 230 -0.44 -9.13 1.36
C PHE A 230 0.90 -9.78 1.05
N ARG A 231 1.14 -10.13 -0.22
CA ARG A 231 2.42 -10.68 -0.65
C ARG A 231 3.57 -9.68 -0.48
N ASP A 232 3.38 -8.44 -0.92
CA ASP A 232 4.42 -7.42 -0.90
C ASP A 232 4.73 -6.88 0.50
N GLU A 233 3.72 -6.72 1.34
CA GLU A 233 3.80 -6.02 2.63
C GLU A 233 3.91 -6.99 3.82
N CYS A 234 3.65 -8.31 3.63
CA CYS A 234 3.75 -9.34 4.66
C CYS A 234 4.62 -10.51 4.23
N LEU A 235 4.17 -11.30 3.24
CA LEU A 235 4.82 -12.57 2.92
C LEU A 235 6.28 -12.40 2.49
N ASN A 236 6.58 -11.43 1.61
CA ASN A 236 7.93 -11.17 1.12
C ASN A 236 8.85 -10.47 2.15
N LEU A 237 8.33 -9.99 3.26
CA LEU A 237 9.11 -9.29 4.29
C LEU A 237 9.46 -10.19 5.48
N HIS A 238 8.78 -11.32 5.64
CA HIS A 238 8.95 -12.20 6.79
C HIS A 238 9.45 -13.58 6.39
N TRP A 239 10.34 -14.12 7.22
CA TRP A 239 10.68 -15.53 7.24
C TRP A 239 9.79 -16.20 8.29
N PHE A 240 9.05 -17.24 7.90
CA PHE A 240 8.16 -17.98 8.78
C PHE A 240 8.86 -19.21 9.31
N LEU A 241 9.24 -19.19 10.58
CA LEU A 241 9.99 -20.29 11.22
C LEU A 241 9.10 -21.51 11.49
N SER A 242 7.83 -21.26 11.80
CA SER A 242 6.82 -22.29 12.07
C SER A 242 5.45 -21.86 11.58
N LEU A 243 4.49 -22.80 11.55
CA LEU A 243 3.10 -22.46 11.23
C LEU A 243 2.48 -21.47 12.23
N GLN A 244 2.85 -21.60 13.50
CA GLN A 244 2.37 -20.69 14.54
C GLN A 244 2.94 -19.28 14.35
N ASP A 245 4.24 -19.15 14.07
CA ASP A 245 4.89 -17.88 13.75
C ASP A 245 4.26 -17.21 12.51
N ALA A 246 3.93 -18.02 11.48
CA ALA A 246 3.22 -17.53 10.31
C ALA A 246 1.83 -16.97 10.66
N LYS A 247 1.05 -17.69 11.48
CA LYS A 247 -0.28 -17.25 11.93
C LYS A 247 -0.20 -15.92 12.69
N GLU A 248 0.73 -15.78 13.61
CA GLU A 248 0.90 -14.58 14.43
C GLU A 248 1.32 -13.35 13.58
N LYS A 249 2.32 -13.51 12.72
CA LYS A 249 2.79 -12.42 11.85
C LYS A 249 1.73 -11.99 10.84
N ILE A 250 1.02 -12.95 10.24
CA ILE A 250 -0.04 -12.67 9.27
C ILE A 250 -1.23 -12.00 9.94
N GLU A 251 -1.63 -12.44 11.14
CA GLU A 251 -2.73 -11.80 11.88
C GLU A 251 -2.37 -10.38 12.33
N SER A 252 -1.14 -10.17 12.80
CA SER A 252 -0.63 -8.82 13.11
C SER A 252 -0.66 -7.91 11.88
N TRP A 253 -0.24 -8.40 10.72
CA TRP A 253 -0.31 -7.64 9.46
C TRP A 253 -1.76 -7.37 9.06
N ARG A 254 -2.68 -8.32 9.22
CA ARG A 254 -4.11 -8.15 8.91
C ARG A 254 -4.73 -7.03 9.76
N ASP A 255 -4.43 -7.01 11.06
CA ASP A 255 -4.91 -5.95 11.93
C ASP A 255 -4.33 -4.59 11.53
N GLU A 256 -3.04 -4.51 11.23
CA GLU A 256 -2.39 -3.30 10.72
C GLU A 256 -2.98 -2.85 9.38
N TYR A 257 -3.25 -3.77 8.45
CA TYR A 257 -3.91 -3.48 7.18
C TYR A 257 -5.27 -2.81 7.40
N ASN A 258 -6.06 -3.29 8.35
CA ASN A 258 -7.39 -2.76 8.62
C ASN A 258 -7.37 -1.45 9.43
N THR A 259 -6.40 -1.26 10.33
CA THR A 259 -6.41 -0.15 11.32
C THR A 259 -5.48 0.99 10.97
N PHE A 260 -4.42 0.73 10.22
CA PHE A 260 -3.35 1.71 10.02
C PHE A 260 -3.09 2.05 8.55
N ARG A 261 -3.32 1.12 7.63
CA ARG A 261 -2.99 1.29 6.22
C ARG A 261 -3.98 2.23 5.52
N PRO A 262 -3.55 3.40 4.99
CA PRO A 262 -4.44 4.27 4.24
C PRO A 262 -4.72 3.73 2.84
N HIS A 263 -5.97 3.85 2.40
CA HIS A 263 -6.46 3.40 1.10
C HIS A 263 -6.96 4.57 0.25
N SER A 264 -6.36 4.76 -0.92
CA SER A 264 -6.76 5.84 -1.84
C SER A 264 -8.19 5.68 -2.39
N SER A 265 -8.70 4.45 -2.45
CA SER A 265 -10.09 4.17 -2.84
C SER A 265 -11.11 4.45 -1.73
N LEU A 266 -10.65 4.74 -0.51
CA LEU A 266 -11.46 5.05 0.66
C LEU A 266 -11.17 6.47 1.19
N ASP A 267 -10.82 7.40 0.30
CA ASP A 267 -10.45 8.78 0.66
C ASP A 267 -9.31 8.84 1.69
N ASP A 268 -8.30 7.99 1.49
CA ASP A 268 -7.13 7.85 2.36
C ASP A 268 -7.43 7.39 3.80
N LEU A 269 -8.65 6.93 4.06
CA LEU A 269 -9.01 6.28 5.33
C LEU A 269 -8.50 4.85 5.38
N THR A 270 -8.39 4.33 6.60
CA THR A 270 -8.21 2.90 6.81
C THR A 270 -9.53 2.15 6.59
N PRO A 271 -9.50 0.85 6.24
CA PRO A 271 -10.73 0.06 6.06
C PRO A 271 -11.67 0.11 7.27
N ARG A 272 -11.13 0.01 8.49
CA ARG A 272 -11.90 0.06 9.74
C ARG A 272 -12.52 1.44 10.00
N GLU A 273 -11.79 2.53 9.75
CA GLU A 273 -12.32 3.89 9.86
C GLU A 273 -13.43 4.14 8.85
N PHE A 274 -13.26 3.69 7.61
CA PHE A 274 -14.26 3.81 6.56
C PHE A 274 -15.55 3.05 6.95
N ALA A 275 -15.42 1.78 7.35
CA ALA A 275 -16.56 0.97 7.78
C ALA A 275 -17.32 1.61 8.95
N LYS A 276 -16.59 2.11 9.97
CA LYS A 276 -17.18 2.79 11.13
C LYS A 276 -17.92 4.07 10.73
N ARG A 277 -17.33 4.90 9.87
CA ARG A 277 -17.98 6.14 9.39
C ARG A 277 -19.25 5.83 8.59
N TRP A 278 -19.23 4.79 7.78
CA TRP A 278 -20.39 4.38 7.00
C TRP A 278 -21.55 3.90 7.89
N GLN A 279 -21.25 3.10 8.92
CA GLN A 279 -22.25 2.65 9.90
C GLN A 279 -22.90 3.82 10.63
N ILE A 280 -22.11 4.79 11.10
CA ILE A 280 -22.63 5.99 11.78
C ILE A 280 -23.55 6.81 10.87
N ARG A 281 -23.18 6.98 9.59
CA ARG A 281 -24.02 7.69 8.61
C ARG A 281 -25.37 7.01 8.39
N ARG A 282 -25.42 5.67 8.37
CA ARG A 282 -26.69 4.94 8.23
C ARG A 282 -27.62 5.13 9.41
N VAL A 283 -27.11 5.18 10.63
CA VAL A 283 -27.92 5.43 11.83
C VAL A 283 -28.53 6.83 11.77
N ILE A 284 -27.76 7.85 11.41
CA ILE A 284 -28.24 9.25 11.34
C ILE A 284 -29.29 9.47 10.24
N ILE A 285 -29.28 8.69 9.17
CA ILE A 285 -30.26 8.82 8.06
C ILE A 285 -31.53 8.00 8.32
N ALA A 286 -31.47 7.04 9.24
CA ALA A 286 -32.60 6.17 9.58
C ALA A 286 -33.48 6.77 10.69
N ASP A 287 -32.99 7.76 11.42
CA ASP A 287 -33.72 8.63 12.36
C ASP A 287 -34.27 9.88 11.63
#